data_a99b814f913c37af3a971bffc35a089f
#
_entry.id   a99b814f913c37af3a971bffc35a089f
#
_cell.length_a   1.000
_cell.length_b   1.000
_cell.length_c   1.000
_cell.angle_alpha   90.00
_cell.angle_beta   90.00
_cell.angle_gamma   90.00
#
_symmetry.space_group_name_H-M   'P 1'
#
loop_
_entity.id
_entity.type
_entity.pdbx_description
1 polymer ?
#
loop_
_entity_poly.entity_id
_entity_poly.type
_entity_poly.pdbx_seq_one_letter_code
_entity_poly.pdbx_strand_id
1 'polypeptide(L)'
;MSLTLDRALAEAILGIDTLWGGDVMNPSGTGRFIADSWFSDDPLPTSYTDATAAAVRAAGGLSAGEVDRPAIEAYLGAVNLREALDLIASEGSGEPGVRGPFLTGLATCLDVMWDLAMEALDKGEPVPYSRSVEASTGQAPTPSEPSAKVAALIALLDEAGYSTEGSVLDAADAWRRDRMTPAASIGSLARALIAELQAGTAAHVMPYLPEEMQGVPRANVEFLPIKDAWFSGSMNYLGRARTPDGKPLYDASYEINASLEISIPEFMHLVSHEVVPGHVMTFAYVQHLYVLGKVGFEGTMLTMNSRYSTLAEGIANNALFMAFGVNEVSELPDRDLQIGTLLSLLQDDAKNQASFLTWNERMAQPEVAATLRRDFLVSEERAGKLSGPWANHPILG
;
A
#
# COMPACT_ATOMS: atom_id res chain seq x y z
N MET A 1 -25.66 -15.76 -19.99
CA MET A 1 -25.83 -15.92 -18.54
C MET A 1 -25.82 -14.53 -17.94
N SER A 2 -26.69 -14.23 -16.97
CA SER A 2 -26.61 -12.96 -16.25
C SER A 2 -25.28 -12.89 -15.49
N LEU A 3 -24.67 -11.72 -15.40
CA LEU A 3 -23.46 -11.46 -14.62
C LEU A 3 -23.82 -11.61 -13.13
N THR A 4 -23.07 -12.39 -12.37
CA THR A 4 -23.22 -12.47 -10.90
C THR A 4 -22.42 -11.38 -10.23
N LEU A 5 -22.77 -11.02 -8.98
CA LEU A 5 -22.05 -9.99 -8.22
C LEU A 5 -20.56 -10.31 -8.08
N ASP A 6 -20.20 -11.55 -7.74
CA ASP A 6 -18.79 -11.96 -7.62
C ASP A 6 -18.05 -11.88 -8.96
N ARG A 7 -18.71 -12.23 -10.06
CA ARG A 7 -18.14 -12.07 -11.39
C ARG A 7 -17.99 -10.60 -11.78
N ALA A 8 -18.96 -9.76 -11.42
CA ALA A 8 -18.90 -8.32 -11.65
C ALA A 8 -17.72 -7.68 -10.88
N LEU A 9 -17.47 -8.10 -9.65
CA LEU A 9 -16.31 -7.67 -8.87
C LEU A 9 -15.00 -8.00 -9.60
N ALA A 10 -14.85 -9.24 -10.08
CA ALA A 10 -13.67 -9.63 -10.82
C ALA A 10 -13.50 -8.83 -12.13
N GLU A 11 -14.58 -8.70 -12.92
CA GLU A 11 -14.55 -7.93 -14.19
C GLU A 11 -14.21 -6.45 -13.95
N ALA A 12 -14.78 -5.80 -12.93
CA ALA A 12 -14.56 -4.40 -12.64
C ALA A 12 -13.14 -4.15 -12.13
N ILE A 13 -12.69 -4.88 -11.11
CA ILE A 13 -11.39 -4.63 -10.48
C ILE A 13 -10.26 -4.91 -11.45
N LEU A 14 -10.23 -6.09 -12.09
CA LEU A 14 -9.17 -6.44 -13.03
C LEU A 14 -9.28 -5.66 -14.35
N GLY A 15 -10.49 -5.19 -14.67
CA GLY A 15 -10.70 -4.34 -15.83
C GLY A 15 -10.15 -2.93 -15.63
N ILE A 16 -10.40 -2.32 -14.49
CA ILE A 16 -9.81 -1.01 -14.13
C ILE A 16 -8.29 -1.15 -13.97
N ASP A 17 -7.82 -2.20 -13.30
CA ASP A 17 -6.40 -2.51 -13.19
C ASP A 17 -5.72 -2.55 -14.58
N THR A 18 -6.31 -3.27 -15.52
CA THR A 18 -5.85 -3.33 -16.91
C THR A 18 -5.81 -1.95 -17.59
N LEU A 19 -6.83 -1.10 -17.41
CA LEU A 19 -6.83 0.26 -17.97
C LEU A 19 -5.63 1.08 -17.51
N TRP A 20 -5.23 0.91 -16.26
CA TRP A 20 -4.09 1.60 -15.68
C TRP A 20 -2.74 0.89 -15.91
N GLY A 21 -2.75 -0.23 -16.63
CA GLY A 21 -1.54 -0.98 -17.00
C GLY A 21 -1.09 -1.99 -15.96
N GLY A 22 -1.95 -2.30 -14.97
CA GLY A 22 -1.69 -3.32 -13.96
C GLY A 22 -1.76 -4.73 -14.53
N ASP A 23 -1.05 -5.65 -13.88
CA ASP A 23 -1.09 -7.08 -14.16
C ASP A 23 -1.01 -7.90 -12.88
N VAL A 24 -2.16 -8.25 -12.33
CA VAL A 24 -2.28 -9.03 -11.09
C VAL A 24 -1.59 -10.40 -11.15
N MET A 25 -1.33 -10.93 -12.35
CA MET A 25 -0.60 -12.19 -12.56
C MET A 25 0.91 -12.00 -12.68
N ASN A 26 1.37 -10.75 -12.81
CA ASN A 26 2.78 -10.38 -12.82
C ASN A 26 3.01 -9.23 -11.82
N PRO A 27 2.93 -9.49 -10.52
CA PRO A 27 2.91 -8.47 -9.48
C PRO A 27 4.28 -7.86 -9.16
N SER A 28 5.27 -7.95 -10.05
CA SER A 28 6.54 -7.27 -9.86
C SER A 28 6.43 -5.79 -10.22
N GLY A 29 6.79 -4.93 -9.27
CA GLY A 29 7.03 -3.47 -9.33
C GLY A 29 6.19 -2.60 -10.28
N THR A 30 6.23 -2.86 -11.55
CA THR A 30 5.55 -2.07 -12.60
C THR A 30 4.18 -2.58 -13.01
N GLY A 31 3.78 -3.77 -12.57
CA GLY A 31 2.52 -4.42 -12.97
C GLY A 31 1.39 -4.30 -11.94
N ARG A 32 1.57 -3.53 -10.87
CA ARG A 32 0.54 -3.35 -9.83
C ARG A 32 0.01 -1.94 -9.82
N PHE A 33 -1.30 -1.78 -10.03
CA PHE A 33 -1.96 -0.48 -9.94
C PHE A 33 -3.18 -0.52 -9.04
N ILE A 34 -4.16 -1.37 -9.33
CA ILE A 34 -5.42 -1.44 -8.61
C ILE A 34 -5.57 -2.76 -7.88
N ALA A 35 -5.24 -3.88 -8.54
CA ALA A 35 -5.30 -5.21 -7.96
C ALA A 35 -3.92 -5.62 -7.42
N ASP A 36 -3.77 -5.64 -6.09
CA ASP A 36 -2.53 -6.01 -5.43
C ASP A 36 -2.32 -7.53 -5.39
N SER A 37 -3.37 -8.32 -5.31
CA SER A 37 -3.29 -9.78 -5.40
C SER A 37 -4.62 -10.42 -5.80
N TRP A 38 -4.53 -11.69 -6.22
CA TRP A 38 -5.64 -12.53 -6.63
C TRP A 38 -5.53 -13.91 -5.98
N PHE A 39 -6.45 -14.24 -5.07
CA PHE A 39 -6.42 -15.49 -4.29
C PHE A 39 -7.35 -16.58 -4.85
N SER A 40 -8.35 -16.20 -5.66
CA SER A 40 -9.34 -17.14 -6.19
C SER A 40 -8.72 -18.12 -7.17
N ASP A 41 -9.21 -19.36 -7.15
CA ASP A 41 -8.95 -20.39 -8.16
C ASP A 41 -9.96 -20.33 -9.32
N ASP A 42 -10.92 -19.39 -9.28
CA ASP A 42 -11.87 -19.18 -10.37
C ASP A 42 -11.16 -18.72 -11.65
N PRO A 43 -11.76 -18.97 -12.82
CA PRO A 43 -11.24 -18.45 -14.09
C PRO A 43 -11.16 -16.93 -14.07
N LEU A 44 -10.03 -16.40 -14.55
CA LEU A 44 -9.86 -14.96 -14.72
C LEU A 44 -10.98 -14.35 -15.57
N PRO A 45 -11.41 -13.11 -15.28
CA PRO A 45 -12.50 -12.47 -15.99
C PRO A 45 -12.15 -12.11 -17.45
N THR A 46 -13.16 -11.82 -18.25
CA THR A 46 -12.99 -11.41 -19.64
C THR A 46 -12.24 -10.09 -19.75
N SER A 47 -12.48 -9.17 -18.83
CA SER A 47 -11.75 -7.92 -18.72
C SER A 47 -10.22 -8.10 -18.55
N TYR A 48 -9.78 -9.26 -18.11
CA TYR A 48 -8.36 -9.62 -18.03
C TYR A 48 -7.89 -10.49 -19.19
N THR A 49 -8.71 -11.47 -19.66
CA THR A 49 -8.29 -12.52 -20.60
C THR A 49 -8.52 -12.15 -22.08
N ASP A 50 -9.27 -11.10 -22.37
CA ASP A 50 -9.46 -10.61 -23.72
C ASP A 50 -8.12 -10.22 -24.38
N ALA A 51 -8.00 -10.46 -25.68
CA ALA A 51 -6.77 -10.15 -26.42
C ALA A 51 -6.43 -8.64 -26.37
N THR A 52 -7.45 -7.78 -26.35
CA THR A 52 -7.25 -6.33 -26.23
C THR A 52 -6.74 -5.93 -24.84
N ALA A 53 -7.15 -6.63 -23.77
CA ALA A 53 -6.63 -6.43 -22.43
C ALA A 53 -5.13 -6.71 -22.34
N ALA A 54 -4.68 -7.79 -22.97
CA ALA A 54 -3.24 -8.13 -23.03
C ALA A 54 -2.43 -7.03 -23.75
N ALA A 55 -2.98 -6.44 -24.82
CA ALA A 55 -2.34 -5.35 -25.56
C ALA A 55 -2.22 -4.08 -24.69
N VAL A 56 -3.27 -3.72 -23.95
CA VAL A 56 -3.25 -2.56 -23.02
C VAL A 56 -2.20 -2.75 -21.93
N ARG A 57 -2.16 -3.92 -21.27
CA ARG A 57 -1.15 -4.21 -20.24
C ARG A 57 0.28 -4.16 -20.79
N ALA A 58 0.51 -4.73 -21.97
CA ALA A 58 1.82 -4.70 -22.62
C ALA A 58 2.28 -3.27 -22.98
N ALA A 59 1.34 -2.38 -23.28
CA ALA A 59 1.61 -0.95 -23.53
C ALA A 59 1.74 -0.12 -22.25
N GLY A 60 1.42 -0.67 -21.05
CA GLY A 60 1.46 0.04 -19.78
C GLY A 60 0.21 0.87 -19.47
N GLY A 61 -0.86 0.73 -20.24
CA GLY A 61 -2.14 1.39 -20.01
C GLY A 61 -2.05 2.91 -19.92
N LEU A 62 -2.91 3.50 -19.10
CA LEU A 62 -2.94 4.95 -18.83
C LEU A 62 -1.73 5.45 -18.01
N SER A 63 -0.96 4.54 -17.39
CA SER A 63 0.24 4.88 -16.63
C SER A 63 1.51 4.90 -17.48
N ALA A 64 1.42 4.56 -18.75
CA ALA A 64 2.54 4.66 -19.66
C ALA A 64 2.97 6.12 -19.91
N GLY A 65 4.28 6.36 -20.09
CA GLY A 65 4.78 7.68 -20.46
C GLY A 65 4.22 8.18 -21.79
N GLU A 66 3.88 7.27 -22.71
CA GLU A 66 3.13 7.52 -23.95
C GLU A 66 1.96 6.55 -24.00
N VAL A 67 0.74 7.07 -23.86
CA VAL A 67 -0.49 6.29 -23.77
C VAL A 67 -0.94 5.82 -25.16
N ASP A 68 -1.07 4.50 -25.34
CA ASP A 68 -1.66 3.88 -26.53
C ASP A 68 -3.20 3.98 -26.51
N ARG A 69 -3.72 5.16 -26.85
CA ARG A 69 -5.17 5.42 -26.88
C ARG A 69 -5.95 4.45 -27.78
N PRO A 70 -5.49 4.12 -29.00
CA PRO A 70 -6.17 3.12 -29.86
C PRO A 70 -6.31 1.75 -29.19
N ALA A 71 -5.29 1.25 -28.49
CA ALA A 71 -5.37 -0.01 -27.76
C ALA A 71 -6.39 0.04 -26.64
N ILE A 72 -6.41 1.14 -25.85
CA ILE A 72 -7.38 1.35 -24.77
C ILE A 72 -8.80 1.45 -25.32
N GLU A 73 -9.01 2.17 -26.43
CA GLU A 73 -10.34 2.28 -27.06
C GLU A 73 -10.86 0.94 -27.60
N ALA A 74 -9.98 0.14 -28.21
CA ALA A 74 -10.31 -1.22 -28.63
C ALA A 74 -10.72 -2.09 -27.43
N TYR A 75 -10.00 -1.98 -26.32
CA TYR A 75 -10.31 -2.68 -25.07
C TYR A 75 -11.67 -2.27 -24.49
N LEU A 76 -11.93 -0.97 -24.36
CA LEU A 76 -13.22 -0.46 -23.87
C LEU A 76 -14.39 -0.83 -24.77
N GLY A 77 -14.15 -1.04 -26.08
CA GLY A 77 -15.13 -1.55 -27.02
C GLY A 77 -15.37 -3.06 -26.95
N ALA A 78 -14.38 -3.82 -26.47
CA ALA A 78 -14.46 -5.28 -26.36
C ALA A 78 -15.04 -5.76 -25.03
N VAL A 79 -14.82 -5.00 -23.94
CA VAL A 79 -15.26 -5.35 -22.58
C VAL A 79 -16.24 -4.32 -22.01
N ASN A 80 -17.28 -4.80 -21.35
CA ASN A 80 -18.34 -3.92 -20.80
C ASN A 80 -18.08 -3.66 -19.31
N LEU A 81 -17.05 -2.87 -19.00
CA LEU A 81 -16.70 -2.56 -17.60
C LEU A 81 -17.79 -1.77 -16.88
N ARG A 82 -18.51 -0.89 -17.60
CA ARG A 82 -19.57 -0.07 -16.99
C ARG A 82 -20.71 -0.95 -16.45
N GLU A 83 -21.10 -2.01 -17.15
CA GLU A 83 -22.11 -2.95 -16.67
C GLU A 83 -21.70 -3.63 -15.35
N ALA A 84 -20.43 -4.00 -15.23
CA ALA A 84 -19.90 -4.61 -14.00
C ALA A 84 -19.92 -3.61 -12.82
N LEU A 85 -19.51 -2.36 -13.05
CA LEU A 85 -19.56 -1.29 -12.05
C LEU A 85 -21.00 -0.99 -11.61
N ASP A 86 -21.93 -0.87 -12.55
CA ASP A 86 -23.34 -0.61 -12.27
C ASP A 86 -23.97 -1.74 -11.46
N LEU A 87 -23.60 -2.99 -11.76
CA LEU A 87 -24.09 -4.15 -11.01
C LEU A 87 -23.59 -4.12 -9.54
N ILE A 88 -22.31 -3.86 -9.32
CA ILE A 88 -21.77 -3.75 -7.96
C ILE A 88 -22.47 -2.62 -7.18
N ALA A 89 -22.68 -1.47 -7.82
CA ALA A 89 -23.33 -0.32 -7.20
C ALA A 89 -24.80 -0.61 -6.85
N SER A 90 -25.53 -1.32 -7.72
CA SER A 90 -26.97 -1.60 -7.55
C SER A 90 -27.24 -2.78 -6.59
N GLU A 91 -26.46 -3.86 -6.67
CA GLU A 91 -26.71 -5.08 -5.88
C GLU A 91 -25.86 -5.14 -4.60
N GLY A 92 -24.64 -4.57 -4.61
CA GLY A 92 -23.71 -4.67 -3.50
C GLY A 92 -24.27 -4.14 -2.18
N SER A 93 -25.04 -3.05 -2.20
CA SER A 93 -25.65 -2.47 -1.00
C SER A 93 -26.70 -3.39 -0.34
N GLY A 94 -27.27 -4.32 -1.10
CA GLY A 94 -28.27 -5.30 -0.62
C GLY A 94 -27.66 -6.51 0.10
N GLU A 95 -26.33 -6.68 0.07
CA GLU A 95 -25.66 -7.79 0.71
C GLU A 95 -25.76 -7.71 2.24
N PRO A 96 -25.94 -8.86 2.93
CA PRO A 96 -26.17 -8.88 4.36
C PRO A 96 -24.93 -8.55 5.18
N GLY A 97 -25.14 -8.09 6.42
CA GLY A 97 -24.09 -7.84 7.40
C GLY A 97 -23.10 -6.74 6.99
N VAL A 98 -21.83 -6.97 7.21
CA VAL A 98 -20.76 -6.01 6.89
C VAL A 98 -20.38 -5.97 5.41
N ARG A 99 -20.82 -6.96 4.62
CA ARG A 99 -20.51 -7.07 3.21
C ARG A 99 -21.15 -5.92 2.41
N GLY A 100 -22.41 -5.58 2.68
CA GLY A 100 -23.12 -4.50 1.97
C GLY A 100 -22.41 -3.14 2.08
N PRO A 101 -22.13 -2.62 3.29
CA PRO A 101 -21.35 -1.39 3.46
C PRO A 101 -19.95 -1.46 2.83
N PHE A 102 -19.28 -2.62 2.90
CA PHE A 102 -17.97 -2.83 2.25
C PHE A 102 -18.07 -2.67 0.74
N LEU A 103 -19.00 -3.37 0.09
CA LEU A 103 -19.20 -3.31 -1.37
C LEU A 103 -19.68 -1.93 -1.84
N THR A 104 -20.46 -1.23 -1.04
CA THR A 104 -20.85 0.17 -1.33
C THR A 104 -19.61 1.07 -1.35
N GLY A 105 -18.71 0.94 -0.38
CA GLY A 105 -17.45 1.68 -0.35
C GLY A 105 -16.55 1.33 -1.53
N LEU A 106 -16.43 0.05 -1.86
CA LEU A 106 -15.63 -0.43 -2.99
C LEU A 106 -16.19 0.09 -4.33
N ALA A 107 -17.50 0.03 -4.53
CA ALA A 107 -18.15 0.58 -5.73
C ALA A 107 -17.85 2.06 -5.91
N THR A 108 -17.91 2.84 -4.81
CA THR A 108 -17.54 4.26 -4.83
C THR A 108 -16.11 4.49 -5.28
N CYS A 109 -15.15 3.68 -4.78
CA CYS A 109 -13.74 3.78 -5.17
C CYS A 109 -13.54 3.42 -6.65
N LEU A 110 -14.14 2.31 -7.09
CA LEU A 110 -14.02 1.84 -8.49
C LEU A 110 -14.63 2.86 -9.46
N ASP A 111 -15.73 3.50 -9.10
CA ASP A 111 -16.35 4.56 -9.90
C ASP A 111 -15.42 5.77 -10.06
N VAL A 112 -14.73 6.18 -8.98
CA VAL A 112 -13.75 7.28 -9.06
C VAL A 112 -12.56 6.89 -9.94
N MET A 113 -12.04 5.66 -9.81
CA MET A 113 -10.93 5.18 -10.66
C MET A 113 -11.34 5.10 -12.13
N TRP A 114 -12.58 4.75 -12.42
CA TRP A 114 -13.14 4.80 -13.75
C TRP A 114 -13.23 6.24 -14.27
N ASP A 115 -13.75 7.16 -13.47
CA ASP A 115 -13.89 8.57 -13.86
C ASP A 115 -12.52 9.22 -14.12
N LEU A 116 -11.50 8.91 -13.30
CA LEU A 116 -10.11 9.32 -13.54
C LEU A 116 -9.57 8.76 -14.86
N ALA A 117 -9.91 7.51 -15.20
CA ALA A 117 -9.53 6.93 -16.49
C ALA A 117 -10.23 7.63 -17.66
N MET A 118 -11.51 7.99 -17.50
CA MET A 118 -12.23 8.74 -18.52
C MET A 118 -11.72 10.17 -18.67
N GLU A 119 -11.36 10.84 -17.57
CA GLU A 119 -10.67 12.14 -17.61
C GLU A 119 -9.35 12.06 -18.39
N ALA A 120 -8.50 11.06 -18.07
CA ALA A 120 -7.22 10.85 -18.77
C ALA A 120 -7.37 10.58 -20.28
N LEU A 121 -8.54 10.09 -20.71
CA LEU A 121 -8.89 9.86 -22.10
C LEU A 121 -9.60 11.05 -22.78
N ASP A 122 -9.78 12.18 -22.09
CA ASP A 122 -10.59 13.33 -22.53
C ASP A 122 -12.05 12.95 -22.83
N LYS A 123 -12.59 11.95 -22.13
CA LYS A 123 -13.98 11.43 -22.29
C LYS A 123 -14.86 11.69 -21.07
N GLY A 124 -14.31 12.25 -19.99
CA GLY A 124 -14.98 12.54 -18.72
C GLY A 124 -14.72 13.95 -18.24
N GLU A 125 -15.49 14.35 -17.22
CA GLU A 125 -15.26 15.60 -16.52
C GLU A 125 -14.06 15.46 -15.55
N PRO A 126 -13.35 16.55 -15.24
CA PRO A 126 -12.25 16.53 -14.26
C PRO A 126 -12.71 16.02 -12.89
N VAL A 127 -11.97 15.08 -12.32
CA VAL A 127 -12.25 14.53 -11.00
C VAL A 127 -11.56 15.38 -9.93
N PRO A 128 -12.30 16.03 -9.02
CA PRO A 128 -11.70 16.80 -7.94
C PRO A 128 -10.87 15.90 -7.02
N TYR A 129 -9.68 16.37 -6.59
CA TYR A 129 -8.82 15.66 -5.64
C TYR A 129 -9.57 15.24 -4.36
N SER A 130 -10.41 16.13 -3.82
CA SER A 130 -11.26 15.81 -2.65
C SER A 130 -12.14 14.58 -2.86
N ARG A 131 -12.72 14.42 -4.06
CA ARG A 131 -13.55 13.25 -4.37
C ARG A 131 -12.75 11.94 -4.37
N SER A 132 -11.52 11.97 -4.88
CA SER A 132 -10.63 10.78 -4.87
C SER A 132 -10.26 10.39 -3.45
N VAL A 133 -9.89 11.37 -2.61
CA VAL A 133 -9.54 11.12 -1.19
C VAL A 133 -10.76 10.64 -0.41
N GLU A 134 -11.92 11.28 -0.55
CA GLU A 134 -13.14 10.86 0.16
C GLU A 134 -13.60 9.45 -0.23
N ALA A 135 -13.43 9.07 -1.49
CA ALA A 135 -13.75 7.72 -1.93
C ALA A 135 -12.89 6.67 -1.20
N SER A 136 -11.58 6.85 -1.16
CA SER A 136 -10.63 5.88 -0.62
C SER A 136 -10.51 5.92 0.91
N THR A 137 -10.73 7.07 1.55
CA THR A 137 -10.58 7.22 3.01
C THR A 137 -11.90 7.37 3.76
N GLY A 138 -12.95 7.80 3.07
CA GLY A 138 -14.23 8.20 3.69
C GLY A 138 -14.21 9.59 4.33
N GLN A 139 -13.14 10.37 4.14
CA GLN A 139 -12.95 11.70 4.73
C GLN A 139 -12.39 12.68 3.70
N ALA A 140 -12.70 13.96 3.87
CA ALA A 140 -12.12 15.03 3.05
C ALA A 140 -10.59 15.10 3.27
N PRO A 141 -9.80 15.49 2.25
CA PRO A 141 -8.37 15.68 2.40
C PRO A 141 -8.07 16.77 3.43
N THR A 142 -7.12 16.49 4.31
CA THR A 142 -6.65 17.43 5.32
C THR A 142 -5.12 17.47 5.32
N PRO A 143 -4.51 18.64 5.59
CA PRO A 143 -3.07 18.71 5.76
C PRO A 143 -2.63 17.90 6.98
N SER A 144 -1.40 17.39 6.94
CA SER A 144 -0.80 16.70 8.07
C SER A 144 -0.29 17.69 9.13
N GLU A 145 -0.39 17.29 10.41
CA GLU A 145 0.00 18.10 11.56
C GLU A 145 1.23 17.47 12.28
N PRO A 146 2.48 17.75 11.84
CA PRO A 146 3.67 17.07 12.35
C PRO A 146 4.16 17.58 13.70
N SER A 147 3.67 18.73 14.18
CA SER A 147 4.27 19.50 15.29
C SER A 147 4.47 18.70 16.57
N ALA A 148 3.50 17.87 16.96
CA ALA A 148 3.62 17.04 18.17
C ALA A 148 4.69 15.96 18.03
N LYS A 149 4.78 15.31 16.87
CA LYS A 149 5.81 14.29 16.57
C LYS A 149 7.20 14.92 16.52
N VAL A 150 7.32 16.09 15.91
CA VAL A 150 8.59 16.85 15.85
C VAL A 150 9.04 17.28 17.25
N ALA A 151 8.13 17.76 18.10
CA ALA A 151 8.47 18.12 19.48
C ALA A 151 8.97 16.92 20.29
N ALA A 152 8.33 15.76 20.17
CA ALA A 152 8.78 14.53 20.80
C ALA A 152 10.15 14.07 20.28
N LEU A 153 10.35 14.18 18.97
CA LEU A 153 11.63 13.82 18.32
C LEU A 153 12.77 14.73 18.78
N ILE A 154 12.57 16.04 18.91
CA ILE A 154 13.55 16.99 19.44
C ILE A 154 14.05 16.52 20.81
N ALA A 155 13.14 16.23 21.74
CA ALA A 155 13.51 15.79 23.07
C ALA A 155 14.37 14.51 23.05
N LEU A 156 13.99 13.53 22.23
CA LEU A 156 14.72 12.26 22.12
C LEU A 156 16.09 12.41 21.45
N LEU A 157 16.21 13.28 20.43
CA LEU A 157 17.49 13.56 19.76
C LEU A 157 18.45 14.25 20.71
N ASP A 158 18.02 15.29 21.46
CA ASP A 158 18.84 15.99 22.44
C ASP A 158 19.31 15.02 23.55
N GLU A 159 18.42 14.16 24.06
CA GLU A 159 18.78 13.13 25.04
C GLU A 159 19.74 12.07 24.49
N ALA A 160 19.70 11.82 23.16
CA ALA A 160 20.63 10.91 22.48
C ALA A 160 21.98 11.57 22.13
N GLY A 161 22.13 12.88 22.44
CA GLY A 161 23.37 13.62 22.21
C GLY A 161 23.45 14.30 20.83
N TYR A 162 22.35 14.36 20.08
CA TYR A 162 22.24 15.08 18.81
C TYR A 162 21.58 16.42 19.06
N SER A 163 22.38 17.47 19.23
CA SER A 163 21.87 18.81 19.52
C SER A 163 20.93 19.32 18.41
N THR A 164 19.73 19.70 18.79
CA THR A 164 18.75 20.28 17.91
C THR A 164 18.82 21.81 17.87
N GLU A 165 19.77 22.43 18.61
CA GLU A 165 20.03 23.85 18.54
C GLU A 165 20.48 24.23 17.14
N GLY A 166 19.71 25.08 16.47
CA GLY A 166 19.97 25.56 15.11
C GLY A 166 19.24 24.80 14.02
N SER A 167 19.25 23.46 14.01
CA SER A 167 18.57 22.67 12.98
C SER A 167 18.20 21.27 13.45
N VAL A 168 16.91 21.03 13.65
CA VAL A 168 16.37 19.69 13.94
C VAL A 168 16.63 18.72 12.79
N LEU A 169 16.57 19.21 11.56
CA LEU A 169 16.82 18.41 10.37
C LEU A 169 18.25 17.88 10.33
N ASP A 170 19.26 18.73 10.64
CA ASP A 170 20.67 18.31 10.66
C ASP A 170 20.93 17.30 11.78
N ALA A 171 20.29 17.45 12.93
CA ALA A 171 20.35 16.48 14.03
C ALA A 171 19.74 15.14 13.64
N ALA A 172 18.57 15.13 13.00
CA ALA A 172 17.92 13.92 12.50
C ALA A 172 18.75 13.20 11.42
N ASP A 173 19.31 13.97 10.48
CA ASP A 173 20.17 13.42 9.43
C ASP A 173 21.52 12.89 10.01
N ALA A 174 22.08 13.52 11.06
CA ALA A 174 23.24 13.00 11.77
C ALA A 174 22.91 11.68 12.47
N TRP A 175 21.80 11.63 13.19
CA TRP A 175 21.34 10.40 13.85
C TRP A 175 21.13 9.26 12.86
N ARG A 176 20.50 9.50 11.68
CA ARG A 176 20.32 8.51 10.62
C ARG A 176 21.65 7.98 10.11
N ARG A 177 22.61 8.87 9.81
CA ARG A 177 23.94 8.46 9.31
C ARG A 177 24.67 7.53 10.25
N ASP A 178 24.59 7.77 11.56
CA ASP A 178 25.24 6.94 12.56
C ASP A 178 24.60 5.54 12.71
N ARG A 179 23.37 5.37 12.21
CA ARG A 179 22.58 4.13 12.31
C ARG A 179 22.19 3.54 10.95
N MET A 180 22.86 3.99 9.92
CA MET A 180 22.58 3.56 8.53
C MET A 180 22.72 2.05 8.39
N THR A 181 21.75 1.44 7.73
CA THR A 181 21.78 0.03 7.35
C THR A 181 22.80 -0.18 6.22
N PRO A 182 23.83 -1.00 6.38
CA PRO A 182 24.73 -1.33 5.28
C PRO A 182 23.96 -2.09 4.18
N ALA A 183 24.02 -1.61 2.94
CA ALA A 183 23.31 -2.21 1.80
C ALA A 183 23.57 -3.72 1.65
N ALA A 184 24.81 -4.17 1.87
CA ALA A 184 25.19 -5.58 1.82
C ALA A 184 24.53 -6.44 2.92
N SER A 185 24.05 -5.83 4.00
CA SER A 185 23.46 -6.52 5.16
C SER A 185 21.94 -6.52 5.17
N ILE A 186 21.27 -5.80 4.27
CA ILE A 186 19.81 -5.61 4.27
C ILE A 186 19.07 -6.94 4.38
N GLY A 187 19.38 -7.93 3.54
CA GLY A 187 18.66 -9.22 3.54
C GLY A 187 18.91 -10.06 4.81
N SER A 188 20.09 -10.01 5.43
CA SER A 188 20.35 -10.70 6.69
C SER A 188 19.71 -9.98 7.88
N LEU A 189 19.72 -8.66 7.87
CA LEU A 189 19.08 -7.84 8.88
C LEU A 189 17.55 -8.02 8.83
N ALA A 190 16.94 -7.98 7.64
CA ALA A 190 15.52 -8.23 7.48
C ALA A 190 15.08 -9.56 8.11
N ARG A 191 15.81 -10.65 7.86
CA ARG A 191 15.52 -11.95 8.49
C ARG A 191 15.62 -11.92 10.01
N ALA A 192 16.62 -11.22 10.57
CA ALA A 192 16.76 -11.08 12.01
C ALA A 192 15.60 -10.28 12.63
N LEU A 193 15.24 -9.15 12.01
CA LEU A 193 14.12 -8.33 12.44
C LEU A 193 12.77 -9.08 12.35
N ILE A 194 12.55 -9.86 11.29
CA ILE A 194 11.35 -10.70 11.19
C ILE A 194 11.28 -11.72 12.33
N ALA A 195 12.41 -12.36 12.69
CA ALA A 195 12.42 -13.32 13.79
C ALA A 195 12.02 -12.66 15.12
N GLU A 196 12.53 -11.46 15.39
CA GLU A 196 12.16 -10.67 16.56
C GLU A 196 10.69 -10.26 16.56
N LEU A 197 10.21 -9.70 15.44
CA LEU A 197 8.81 -9.28 15.27
C LEU A 197 7.85 -10.46 15.35
N GLN A 198 8.21 -11.63 14.82
CA GLN A 198 7.42 -12.86 14.98
C GLN A 198 7.31 -13.30 16.43
N ALA A 199 8.38 -13.19 17.21
CA ALA A 199 8.35 -13.52 18.64
C ALA A 199 7.43 -12.55 19.41
N GLY A 200 7.55 -11.25 19.15
CA GLY A 200 6.66 -10.23 19.71
C GLY A 200 5.20 -10.44 19.30
N THR A 201 4.94 -10.67 18.02
CA THR A 201 3.59 -10.97 17.50
C THR A 201 2.98 -12.21 18.17
N ALA A 202 3.79 -13.25 18.38
CA ALA A 202 3.33 -14.46 19.09
C ALA A 202 2.96 -14.17 20.56
N ALA A 203 3.65 -13.25 21.22
CA ALA A 203 3.37 -12.87 22.61
C ALA A 203 2.19 -11.91 22.74
N HIS A 204 2.06 -10.94 21.85
CA HIS A 204 1.19 -9.78 22.03
C HIS A 204 -0.02 -9.73 21.10
N VAL A 205 -0.03 -10.45 19.97
CA VAL A 205 -1.14 -10.45 19.00
C VAL A 205 -1.87 -11.81 19.01
N MET A 206 -1.12 -12.90 18.91
CA MET A 206 -1.71 -14.23 18.74
C MET A 206 -2.69 -14.65 19.85
N PRO A 207 -2.50 -14.31 21.13
CA PRO A 207 -3.46 -14.67 22.18
C PRO A 207 -4.87 -14.10 22.01
N TYR A 208 -5.02 -13.04 21.21
CA TYR A 208 -6.30 -12.38 20.95
C TYR A 208 -6.98 -12.86 19.68
N LEU A 209 -6.32 -13.68 18.87
CA LEU A 209 -6.86 -14.22 17.63
C LEU A 209 -7.60 -15.55 17.85
N PRO A 210 -8.64 -15.82 17.05
CA PRO A 210 -9.32 -17.12 17.05
C PRO A 210 -8.34 -18.28 16.85
N GLU A 211 -8.63 -19.44 17.46
CA GLU A 211 -7.76 -20.62 17.43
C GLU A 211 -7.42 -21.05 15.99
N GLU A 212 -8.41 -20.99 15.08
CA GLU A 212 -8.22 -21.32 13.68
C GLU A 212 -7.20 -20.46 12.95
N MET A 213 -6.94 -19.25 13.44
CA MET A 213 -5.96 -18.32 12.85
C MET A 213 -4.52 -18.59 13.31
N GLN A 214 -4.36 -19.28 14.43
CA GLN A 214 -3.04 -19.43 15.06
C GLN A 214 -2.07 -20.31 14.25
N GLY A 215 -2.60 -21.22 13.42
CA GLY A 215 -1.82 -22.09 12.54
C GLY A 215 -1.41 -21.49 11.20
N VAL A 216 -1.89 -20.27 10.87
CA VAL A 216 -1.59 -19.62 9.59
C VAL A 216 -0.16 -19.08 9.61
N PRO A 217 0.66 -19.27 8.55
CA PRO A 217 1.98 -18.66 8.43
C PRO A 217 1.90 -17.14 8.49
N ARG A 218 2.81 -16.49 9.22
CA ARG A 218 2.80 -15.06 9.45
C ARG A 218 3.87 -14.28 8.68
N ALA A 219 4.90 -14.95 8.21
CA ALA A 219 6.02 -14.33 7.50
C ALA A 219 6.68 -15.33 6.54
N ASN A 220 5.87 -16.00 5.73
CA ASN A 220 6.38 -16.86 4.67
C ASN A 220 6.76 -15.96 3.48
N VAL A 221 7.98 -15.40 3.51
CA VAL A 221 8.41 -14.36 2.58
C VAL A 221 9.81 -14.64 2.04
N GLU A 222 9.96 -14.49 0.73
CA GLU A 222 11.26 -14.47 0.05
C GLU A 222 11.71 -13.01 -0.18
N PHE A 223 12.97 -12.71 0.17
CA PHE A 223 13.55 -11.39 -0.06
C PHE A 223 14.23 -11.30 -1.41
N LEU A 224 13.79 -10.35 -2.23
CA LEU A 224 14.30 -10.07 -3.57
C LEU A 224 14.96 -8.68 -3.58
N PRO A 225 16.32 -8.59 -3.52
CA PRO A 225 16.97 -7.29 -3.59
C PRO A 225 16.83 -6.71 -5.00
N ILE A 226 16.30 -5.50 -5.08
CA ILE A 226 16.21 -4.69 -6.30
C ILE A 226 17.09 -3.45 -6.15
N LYS A 227 17.36 -2.73 -7.23
CA LYS A 227 18.15 -1.50 -7.24
C LYS A 227 17.39 -0.37 -7.91
N ASP A 228 17.71 0.85 -7.49
CA ASP A 228 17.24 2.09 -8.11
C ASP A 228 15.72 2.24 -8.21
N ALA A 229 14.97 1.57 -7.32
CA ALA A 229 13.53 1.74 -7.23
C ALA A 229 13.17 3.09 -6.57
N TRP A 230 12.05 3.67 -7.01
CA TRP A 230 11.53 4.90 -6.39
C TRP A 230 10.89 4.66 -5.02
N PHE A 231 10.55 3.41 -4.70
CA PHE A 231 9.99 2.97 -3.41
C PHE A 231 11.03 2.32 -2.51
N SER A 232 10.75 2.18 -1.22
CA SER A 232 11.63 1.58 -0.22
C SER A 232 11.64 0.05 -0.28
N GLY A 233 10.47 -0.52 -0.45
CA GLY A 233 10.22 -1.94 -0.60
C GLY A 233 8.81 -2.15 -1.11
N SER A 234 8.53 -3.35 -1.61
CA SER A 234 7.22 -3.73 -2.13
C SER A 234 6.96 -5.18 -1.77
N MET A 235 5.91 -5.41 -1.02
CA MET A 235 5.42 -6.75 -0.73
C MET A 235 4.54 -7.23 -1.87
N ASN A 236 4.80 -8.43 -2.38
CA ASN A 236 3.98 -9.10 -3.37
C ASN A 236 3.42 -10.37 -2.74
N TYR A 237 2.12 -10.41 -2.49
CA TYR A 237 1.49 -11.58 -1.92
C TYR A 237 1.11 -12.60 -3.02
N LEU A 238 1.67 -13.82 -2.93
CA LEU A 238 1.53 -14.86 -3.95
C LEU A 238 0.30 -15.74 -3.64
N GLY A 239 -0.87 -15.12 -3.59
CA GLY A 239 -2.12 -15.75 -3.17
C GLY A 239 -2.56 -16.99 -3.96
N ARG A 240 -1.97 -17.25 -5.13
CA ARG A 240 -2.24 -18.46 -5.94
C ARG A 240 -1.23 -19.59 -5.72
N ALA A 241 -0.20 -19.37 -4.90
CA ALA A 241 0.76 -20.43 -4.57
C ALA A 241 0.07 -21.57 -3.79
N ARG A 242 0.28 -22.80 -4.26
CA ARG A 242 -0.37 -24.00 -3.69
C ARG A 242 0.65 -25.10 -3.40
N THR A 243 0.40 -25.85 -2.35
CA THR A 243 1.07 -27.13 -2.10
C THR A 243 0.68 -28.16 -3.16
N PRO A 244 1.40 -29.28 -3.31
CA PRO A 244 1.03 -30.37 -4.23
C PRO A 244 -0.36 -30.95 -3.97
N ASP A 245 -0.88 -30.86 -2.73
CA ASP A 245 -2.23 -31.29 -2.36
C ASP A 245 -3.28 -30.15 -2.47
N GLY A 246 -2.91 -29.01 -3.09
CA GLY A 246 -3.82 -27.91 -3.45
C GLY A 246 -4.12 -26.93 -2.33
N LYS A 247 -3.45 -27.01 -1.16
CA LYS A 247 -3.64 -26.03 -0.07
C LYS A 247 -2.86 -24.76 -0.31
N PRO A 248 -3.33 -23.58 0.17
CA PRO A 248 -2.55 -22.35 0.10
C PRO A 248 -1.19 -22.48 0.78
N LEU A 249 -0.15 -21.94 0.14
CA LEU A 249 1.20 -21.84 0.72
C LEU A 249 1.35 -20.60 1.60
N TYR A 250 0.49 -19.57 1.42
CA TYR A 250 0.57 -18.28 2.08
C TYR A 250 1.93 -17.59 1.85
N ASP A 251 2.44 -17.73 0.62
CA ASP A 251 3.75 -17.18 0.22
C ASP A 251 3.64 -15.70 -0.14
N ALA A 252 4.74 -15.00 0.08
CA ALA A 252 4.95 -13.64 -0.39
C ALA A 252 6.39 -13.48 -0.90
N SER A 253 6.63 -12.50 -1.76
CA SER A 253 7.96 -11.95 -2.00
C SER A 253 8.02 -10.52 -1.49
N TYR A 254 9.20 -10.10 -1.02
CA TYR A 254 9.46 -8.74 -0.62
C TYR A 254 10.61 -8.18 -1.45
N GLU A 255 10.25 -7.31 -2.40
CA GLU A 255 11.22 -6.57 -3.19
C GLU A 255 11.76 -5.43 -2.35
N ILE A 256 13.01 -5.54 -1.91
CA ILE A 256 13.66 -4.54 -1.08
C ILE A 256 14.65 -3.72 -1.91
N ASN A 257 14.53 -2.41 -1.87
CA ASN A 257 15.46 -1.51 -2.54
C ASN A 257 16.83 -1.54 -1.82
N ALA A 258 17.78 -2.25 -2.41
CA ALA A 258 19.13 -2.39 -1.86
C ALA A 258 19.95 -1.08 -1.92
N SER A 259 19.46 -0.05 -2.62
CA SER A 259 20.06 1.30 -2.64
C SER A 259 19.45 2.22 -1.56
N LEU A 260 18.56 1.70 -0.72
CA LEU A 260 17.83 2.50 0.27
C LEU A 260 18.75 3.01 1.37
N GLU A 261 18.74 4.30 1.59
CA GLU A 261 19.34 4.95 2.75
C GLU A 261 18.32 4.98 3.90
N ILE A 262 18.41 4.01 4.80
CA ILE A 262 17.49 3.87 5.94
C ILE A 262 18.28 3.48 7.19
N SER A 263 17.94 4.07 8.33
CA SER A 263 18.49 3.63 9.62
C SER A 263 17.92 2.27 10.04
N ILE A 264 18.65 1.54 10.88
CA ILE A 264 18.21 0.22 11.37
C ILE A 264 16.85 0.31 12.09
N PRO A 265 16.57 1.30 12.97
CA PRO A 265 15.26 1.43 13.61
C PRO A 265 14.12 1.77 12.63
N GLU A 266 14.34 2.66 11.65
CA GLU A 266 13.36 2.91 10.58
C GLU A 266 13.13 1.65 9.75
N PHE A 267 14.18 0.84 9.51
CA PHE A 267 14.06 -0.42 8.79
C PHE A 267 13.25 -1.47 9.58
N MET A 268 13.37 -1.51 10.90
CA MET A 268 12.52 -2.37 11.73
C MET A 268 11.03 -1.98 11.63
N HIS A 269 10.73 -0.68 11.63
CA HIS A 269 9.37 -0.19 11.39
C HIS A 269 8.87 -0.62 10.01
N LEU A 270 9.66 -0.43 8.94
CA LEU A 270 9.31 -0.86 7.59
C LEU A 270 9.05 -2.36 7.50
N VAL A 271 9.90 -3.21 8.10
CA VAL A 271 9.71 -4.67 8.11
C VAL A 271 8.48 -5.08 8.90
N SER A 272 8.14 -4.39 9.99
CA SER A 272 6.91 -4.65 10.73
C SER A 272 5.67 -4.32 9.90
N HIS A 273 5.70 -3.22 9.16
CA HIS A 273 4.64 -2.78 8.24
C HIS A 273 4.43 -3.78 7.10
N GLU A 274 5.50 -4.10 6.37
CA GLU A 274 5.40 -4.91 5.16
C GLU A 274 5.19 -6.41 5.44
N VAL A 275 5.73 -6.93 6.55
CA VAL A 275 5.77 -8.37 6.77
C VAL A 275 4.93 -8.78 7.97
N VAL A 276 5.43 -8.58 9.21
CA VAL A 276 4.78 -9.16 10.42
C VAL A 276 4.86 -8.19 11.61
N PRO A 277 3.71 -7.87 12.21
CA PRO A 277 2.33 -8.32 11.92
C PRO A 277 1.59 -7.56 10.81
N GLY A 278 2.29 -6.88 9.91
CA GLY A 278 1.75 -6.06 8.83
C GLY A 278 1.16 -6.84 7.64
N HIS A 279 1.49 -6.42 6.42
CA HIS A 279 0.78 -6.85 5.19
C HIS A 279 0.85 -8.35 4.91
N VAL A 280 2.03 -9.00 4.96
CA VAL A 280 2.13 -10.45 4.67
C VAL A 280 1.24 -11.26 5.61
N MET A 281 1.26 -10.95 6.91
CA MET A 281 0.43 -11.64 7.89
C MET A 281 -1.07 -11.38 7.67
N THR A 282 -1.46 -10.13 7.45
CA THR A 282 -2.87 -9.78 7.26
C THR A 282 -3.44 -10.39 5.98
N PHE A 283 -2.67 -10.45 4.90
CA PHE A 283 -3.09 -11.08 3.65
C PHE A 283 -3.21 -12.59 3.77
N ALA A 284 -2.28 -13.24 4.47
CA ALA A 284 -2.39 -14.67 4.78
C ALA A 284 -3.68 -14.97 5.58
N TYR A 285 -4.03 -14.08 6.49
CA TYR A 285 -5.25 -14.21 7.29
C TYR A 285 -6.52 -14.01 6.47
N VAL A 286 -6.56 -13.01 5.60
CA VAL A 286 -7.69 -12.81 4.68
C VAL A 286 -7.87 -14.01 3.76
N GLN A 287 -6.78 -14.53 3.18
CA GLN A 287 -6.84 -15.74 2.38
C GLN A 287 -7.35 -16.94 3.17
N HIS A 288 -6.90 -17.11 4.41
CA HIS A 288 -7.37 -18.20 5.26
C HIS A 288 -8.86 -18.09 5.59
N LEU A 289 -9.33 -16.87 5.93
CA LEU A 289 -10.74 -16.60 6.17
C LEU A 289 -11.61 -16.86 4.92
N TYR A 290 -11.09 -16.55 3.73
CA TYR A 290 -11.77 -16.88 2.48
C TYR A 290 -11.89 -18.40 2.29
N VAL A 291 -10.81 -19.15 2.51
CA VAL A 291 -10.82 -20.63 2.45
C VAL A 291 -11.82 -21.24 3.45
N LEU A 292 -12.00 -20.63 4.62
CA LEU A 292 -13.00 -21.03 5.61
C LEU A 292 -14.43 -20.55 5.28
N GLY A 293 -14.64 -19.82 4.18
CA GLY A 293 -15.93 -19.26 3.80
C GLY A 293 -16.45 -18.15 4.74
N LYS A 294 -15.55 -17.48 5.48
CA LYS A 294 -15.89 -16.40 6.42
C LYS A 294 -15.79 -15.01 5.79
N VAL A 295 -15.12 -14.88 4.67
CA VAL A 295 -14.98 -13.67 3.86
C VAL A 295 -15.51 -13.99 2.47
N GLY A 296 -16.20 -13.03 1.85
CA GLY A 296 -16.75 -13.16 0.52
C GLY A 296 -15.69 -13.09 -0.59
N PHE A 297 -16.14 -13.18 -1.82
CA PHE A 297 -15.28 -13.17 -3.01
C PHE A 297 -14.38 -11.92 -3.10
N GLU A 298 -14.88 -10.78 -2.64
CA GLU A 298 -14.13 -9.50 -2.58
C GLU A 298 -12.81 -9.62 -1.80
N GLY A 299 -12.73 -10.51 -0.82
CA GLY A 299 -11.50 -10.78 -0.07
C GLY A 299 -10.42 -11.51 -0.89
N THR A 300 -10.75 -12.05 -2.07
CA THR A 300 -9.76 -12.71 -2.95
C THR A 300 -8.93 -11.72 -3.77
N MET A 301 -9.35 -10.46 -3.81
CA MET A 301 -8.71 -9.39 -4.55
C MET A 301 -8.42 -8.22 -3.60
N LEU A 302 -7.15 -7.96 -3.38
CA LEU A 302 -6.74 -6.79 -2.60
C LEU A 302 -6.71 -5.59 -3.54
N THR A 303 -7.66 -4.67 -3.33
CA THR A 303 -7.86 -3.50 -4.19
C THR A 303 -7.21 -2.27 -3.57
N MET A 304 -6.19 -1.75 -4.23
CA MET A 304 -5.51 -0.51 -3.84
C MET A 304 -6.44 0.70 -4.01
N ASN A 305 -6.11 1.80 -3.33
CA ASN A 305 -6.91 3.05 -3.35
C ASN A 305 -8.38 2.84 -2.99
N SER A 306 -8.64 1.96 -2.07
CA SER A 306 -9.96 1.67 -1.51
C SER A 306 -9.96 1.87 0.00
N ARG A 307 -11.14 1.97 0.60
CA ARG A 307 -11.27 2.01 2.06
C ARG A 307 -10.68 0.77 2.74
N TYR A 308 -10.68 -0.35 2.04
CA TYR A 308 -10.01 -1.57 2.51
C TYR A 308 -8.49 -1.40 2.54
N SER A 309 -7.90 -0.84 1.48
CA SER A 309 -6.48 -0.51 1.46
C SER A 309 -6.11 0.46 2.57
N THR A 310 -6.90 1.53 2.76
CA THR A 310 -6.71 2.48 3.87
C THR A 310 -6.72 1.80 5.25
N LEU A 311 -7.63 0.83 5.47
CA LEU A 311 -7.64 0.04 6.70
C LEU A 311 -6.40 -0.85 6.81
N ALA A 312 -5.99 -1.50 5.72
CA ALA A 312 -4.81 -2.37 5.69
C ALA A 312 -3.53 -1.59 5.99
N GLU A 313 -3.37 -0.39 5.41
CA GLU A 313 -2.28 0.54 5.71
C GLU A 313 -2.30 1.00 7.17
N GLY A 314 -3.48 1.32 7.71
CA GLY A 314 -3.65 1.68 9.12
C GLY A 314 -3.22 0.56 10.07
N ILE A 315 -3.53 -0.70 9.77
CA ILE A 315 -3.07 -1.86 10.53
C ILE A 315 -1.54 -1.99 10.43
N ALA A 316 -1.00 -1.89 9.22
CA ALA A 316 0.43 -2.03 8.96
C ALA A 316 1.26 -0.91 9.63
N ASN A 317 0.78 0.33 9.64
CA ASN A 317 1.42 1.46 10.33
C ASN A 317 1.45 1.29 11.86
N ASN A 318 0.54 0.49 12.43
CA ASN A 318 0.53 0.14 13.85
C ASN A 318 1.21 -1.21 14.16
N ALA A 319 1.74 -1.90 13.16
CA ALA A 319 2.29 -3.25 13.29
C ALA A 319 3.42 -3.33 14.33
N LEU A 320 4.32 -2.33 14.36
CA LEU A 320 5.41 -2.30 15.34
C LEU A 320 4.89 -2.24 16.78
N PHE A 321 3.90 -1.36 17.04
CA PHE A 321 3.28 -1.25 18.37
C PHE A 321 2.58 -2.55 18.77
N MET A 322 1.89 -3.22 17.84
CA MET A 322 1.28 -4.51 18.09
C MET A 322 2.31 -5.59 18.42
N ALA A 323 3.46 -5.62 17.71
CA ALA A 323 4.52 -6.59 17.98
C ALA A 323 5.16 -6.40 19.35
N PHE A 324 5.31 -5.16 19.82
CA PHE A 324 5.84 -4.86 21.16
C PHE A 324 4.79 -4.85 22.26
N GLY A 325 3.50 -4.92 21.93
CA GLY A 325 2.42 -4.88 22.91
C GLY A 325 2.27 -3.53 23.60
N VAL A 326 2.56 -2.45 22.88
CA VAL A 326 2.55 -1.05 23.37
C VAL A 326 1.54 -0.21 22.58
N ASN A 327 1.19 0.98 23.07
CA ASN A 327 0.23 1.87 22.43
C ASN A 327 0.85 3.16 21.90
N GLU A 328 2.01 3.52 22.41
CA GLU A 328 2.67 4.80 22.12
C GLU A 328 4.16 4.61 21.88
N VAL A 329 4.76 5.55 21.12
CA VAL A 329 6.20 5.56 20.85
C VAL A 329 7.04 5.56 22.14
N SER A 330 6.61 6.31 23.15
CA SER A 330 7.29 6.43 24.45
C SER A 330 7.40 5.11 25.22
N GLU A 331 6.56 4.13 24.92
CA GLU A 331 6.57 2.80 25.53
C GLU A 331 7.48 1.79 24.82
N LEU A 332 8.04 2.13 23.65
CA LEU A 332 9.00 1.29 22.96
C LEU A 332 10.29 1.12 23.77
N PRO A 333 10.96 -0.06 23.69
CA PRO A 333 11.95 -0.46 24.70
C PRO A 333 13.24 0.35 24.70
N ASP A 334 13.61 0.98 23.60
CA ASP A 334 14.83 1.76 23.51
C ASP A 334 14.64 3.07 22.74
N ARG A 335 15.52 4.03 23.03
CA ARG A 335 15.45 5.39 22.47
C ARG A 335 15.66 5.41 20.95
N ASP A 336 16.55 4.60 20.42
CA ASP A 336 16.80 4.57 18.98
C ASP A 336 15.58 4.06 18.22
N LEU A 337 14.87 3.07 18.77
CA LEU A 337 13.61 2.60 18.18
C LEU A 337 12.51 3.66 18.27
N GLN A 338 12.45 4.42 19.38
CA GLN A 338 11.52 5.56 19.51
C GLN A 338 11.80 6.64 18.46
N ILE A 339 13.05 7.03 18.26
CA ILE A 339 13.46 8.03 17.25
C ILE A 339 13.14 7.52 15.84
N GLY A 340 13.54 6.31 15.50
CA GLY A 340 13.30 5.73 14.18
C GLY A 340 11.81 5.58 13.85
N THR A 341 11.01 5.22 14.85
CA THR A 341 9.54 5.14 14.70
C THR A 341 8.93 6.52 14.45
N LEU A 342 9.33 7.56 15.20
CA LEU A 342 8.85 8.93 14.96
C LEU A 342 9.22 9.43 13.57
N LEU A 343 10.45 9.15 13.11
CA LEU A 343 10.89 9.52 11.76
C LEU A 343 10.08 8.78 10.68
N SER A 344 9.73 7.51 10.90
CA SER A 344 8.86 6.74 10.00
C SER A 344 7.44 7.30 9.96
N LEU A 345 6.85 7.61 11.11
CA LEU A 345 5.53 8.23 11.19
C LEU A 345 5.49 9.63 10.55
N LEU A 346 6.54 10.43 10.71
CA LEU A 346 6.68 11.71 10.00
C LEU A 346 6.80 11.52 8.49
N GLN A 347 7.43 10.44 8.03
CA GLN A 347 7.47 10.11 6.61
C GLN A 347 6.10 9.73 6.05
N ASP A 348 5.26 9.05 6.81
CA ASP A 348 3.88 8.75 6.40
C ASP A 348 3.02 10.02 6.36
N ASP A 349 3.16 10.90 7.35
CA ASP A 349 2.56 12.23 7.27
C ASP A 349 3.05 13.03 6.05
N ALA A 350 4.33 12.89 5.68
CA ALA A 350 4.90 13.55 4.51
C ALA A 350 4.34 13.01 3.19
N LYS A 351 3.96 11.73 3.09
CA LYS A 351 3.26 11.17 1.91
C LYS A 351 1.93 11.89 1.70
N ASN A 352 1.09 11.96 2.74
CA ASN A 352 -0.17 12.68 2.69
C ASN A 352 0.05 14.17 2.35
N GLN A 353 1.01 14.81 3.00
CA GLN A 353 1.29 16.23 2.77
C GLN A 353 1.78 16.50 1.35
N ALA A 354 2.59 15.62 0.77
CA ALA A 354 3.06 15.75 -0.62
C ALA A 354 1.89 15.78 -1.60
N SER A 355 0.93 14.85 -1.46
CA SER A 355 -0.27 14.79 -2.28
C SER A 355 -1.17 16.01 -2.06
N PHE A 356 -1.40 16.39 -0.79
CA PHE A 356 -2.20 17.57 -0.44
C PHE A 356 -1.62 18.85 -1.04
N LEU A 357 -0.32 19.12 -0.88
CA LEU A 357 0.33 20.30 -1.44
C LEU A 357 0.31 20.30 -2.96
N THR A 358 0.50 19.16 -3.60
CA THR A 358 0.54 19.03 -5.06
C THR A 358 -0.85 19.24 -5.66
N TRP A 359 -1.86 18.56 -5.17
CA TRP A 359 -3.18 18.50 -5.79
C TRP A 359 -4.18 19.53 -5.26
N ASN A 360 -4.17 19.79 -3.95
CA ASN A 360 -5.07 20.77 -3.35
C ASN A 360 -4.50 22.19 -3.46
N GLU A 361 -3.23 22.40 -3.08
CA GLU A 361 -2.59 23.70 -3.05
C GLU A 361 -1.93 24.09 -4.38
N ARG A 362 -1.77 23.13 -5.32
CA ARG A 362 -1.12 23.34 -6.62
C ARG A 362 0.33 23.86 -6.49
N MET A 363 1.00 23.42 -5.43
CA MET A 363 2.38 23.81 -5.15
C MET A 363 3.36 23.16 -6.12
N ALA A 364 4.41 23.87 -6.53
CA ALA A 364 5.44 23.32 -7.42
C ALA A 364 6.31 22.27 -6.71
N GLN A 365 6.74 21.24 -7.43
CA GLN A 365 7.52 20.11 -6.89
C GLN A 365 8.72 20.53 -6.02
N PRO A 366 9.57 21.51 -6.39
CA PRO A 366 10.70 21.94 -5.54
C PRO A 366 10.25 22.54 -4.21
N GLU A 367 9.12 23.23 -4.18
CA GLU A 367 8.54 23.82 -2.96
C GLU A 367 7.93 22.73 -2.07
N VAL A 368 7.26 21.74 -2.67
CA VAL A 368 6.79 20.54 -1.95
C VAL A 368 7.98 19.84 -1.30
N ALA A 369 9.05 19.53 -2.06
CA ALA A 369 10.23 18.86 -1.52
C ALA A 369 10.87 19.65 -0.35
N ALA A 370 11.00 20.97 -0.49
CA ALA A 370 11.54 21.85 0.54
C ALA A 370 10.66 21.82 1.82
N THR A 371 9.34 21.85 1.65
CA THR A 371 8.37 21.75 2.77
C THR A 371 8.49 20.41 3.50
N LEU A 372 8.55 19.29 2.76
CA LEU A 372 8.70 17.96 3.36
C LEU A 372 10.01 17.84 4.14
N ARG A 373 11.11 18.36 3.62
CA ARG A 373 12.40 18.40 4.32
C ARG A 373 12.32 19.18 5.63
N ARG A 374 11.78 20.40 5.56
CA ARG A 374 11.73 21.34 6.70
C ARG A 374 10.81 20.89 7.80
N ASP A 375 9.57 20.48 7.45
CA ASP A 375 8.49 20.29 8.41
C ASP A 375 8.32 18.84 8.85
N PHE A 376 8.69 17.87 7.97
CA PHE A 376 8.56 16.44 8.23
C PHE A 376 9.90 15.70 8.39
N LEU A 377 11.01 16.39 8.25
CA LEU A 377 12.36 15.90 8.52
C LEU A 377 12.73 14.64 7.71
N VAL A 378 12.10 14.44 6.55
CA VAL A 378 12.43 13.33 5.66
C VAL A 378 13.81 13.55 5.02
N SER A 379 14.50 12.48 4.61
CA SER A 379 15.79 12.61 3.92
C SER A 379 15.64 13.35 2.57
N GLU A 380 16.74 13.90 2.04
CA GLU A 380 16.71 14.59 0.76
C GLU A 380 16.24 13.68 -0.38
N GLU A 381 16.72 12.41 -0.39
CA GLU A 381 16.28 11.39 -1.34
C GLU A 381 14.76 11.17 -1.25
N ARG A 382 14.22 11.01 -0.03
CA ARG A 382 12.79 10.78 0.17
C ARG A 382 11.94 11.99 -0.21
N ALA A 383 12.38 13.20 0.11
CA ALA A 383 11.68 14.41 -0.30
C ALA A 383 11.55 14.50 -1.83
N GLY A 384 12.61 14.16 -2.57
CA GLY A 384 12.57 14.09 -4.04
C GLY A 384 11.62 13.02 -4.57
N LYS A 385 11.61 11.83 -3.97
CA LYS A 385 10.71 10.73 -4.35
C LYS A 385 9.24 11.03 -4.03
N LEU A 386 8.96 11.60 -2.86
CA LEU A 386 7.59 11.93 -2.44
C LEU A 386 7.00 13.10 -3.23
N SER A 387 7.77 14.17 -3.47
CA SER A 387 7.29 15.33 -4.24
C SER A 387 7.22 15.09 -5.76
N GLY A 388 7.90 14.07 -6.26
CA GLY A 388 7.95 13.70 -7.68
C GLY A 388 7.09 12.47 -7.98
N PRO A 389 7.67 11.27 -8.06
CA PRO A 389 6.95 10.07 -8.49
C PRO A 389 5.70 9.74 -7.65
N TRP A 390 5.78 9.92 -6.33
CA TRP A 390 4.65 9.65 -5.45
C TRP A 390 3.51 10.65 -5.67
N ALA A 391 3.75 11.93 -5.43
CA ALA A 391 2.70 12.95 -5.48
C ALA A 391 2.10 13.16 -6.87
N ASN A 392 2.82 12.80 -7.94
CA ASN A 392 2.31 12.90 -9.31
C ASN A 392 1.75 11.58 -9.84
N HIS A 393 1.69 10.53 -9.02
CA HIS A 393 1.06 9.29 -9.45
C HIS A 393 -0.46 9.51 -9.58
N PRO A 394 -1.08 9.20 -10.72
CA PRO A 394 -2.46 9.59 -11.01
C PRO A 394 -3.50 8.94 -10.08
N ILE A 395 -3.12 7.88 -9.38
CA ILE A 395 -4.01 7.14 -8.48
C ILE A 395 -3.47 7.08 -7.05
N LEU A 396 -2.15 6.93 -6.87
CA LEU A 396 -1.54 6.77 -5.53
C LEU A 396 -1.17 8.10 -4.87
N GLY A 397 -1.03 9.17 -5.67
CA GLY A 397 -0.65 10.51 -5.21
C GLY A 397 -1.72 11.26 -4.45
#